data_dffd11a9534f760fa472d0091878d1a9
#
_entry.id   dffd11a9534f760fa472d0091878d1a9
#
_cell.length_a   1.000
_cell.length_b   1.000
_cell.length_c   1.000
_cell.angle_alpha   90.00
_cell.angle_beta   90.00
_cell.angle_gamma   90.00
#
_symmetry.space_group_name_H-M   'P 1'
#
loop_
_entity.id
_entity.type
_entity.pdbx_description
1 polymer ?
#
loop_
_entity_poly.entity_id
_entity_poly.type
_entity_poly.pdbx_seq_one_letter_code
_entity_poly.pdbx_strand_id
1 'polypeptide(L)'
;MKVYVGCITDRGNYREKNQDRVVCHMSDSKKNLLVAACVCDGIGSFEYSEIASEMMTAGVTRWFQGIKGYYPAVMDAEAVLEDFEVTIRELNELVYTYRMDRGTDIGCTMSALLIMERNYYVFHVGDSRIYLVREQMRQI
;
A
#
# COMPACT_ATOMS: atom_id res chain seq x y z
N MET A 1 5.90 19.46 -9.69
CA MET A 1 5.61 18.24 -10.47
C MET A 1 4.10 18.07 -10.55
N LYS A 2 3.55 17.52 -11.63
CA LYS A 2 2.13 17.22 -11.78
C LYS A 2 1.99 15.68 -11.79
N VAL A 3 1.16 15.13 -10.92
CA VAL A 3 0.96 13.70 -10.80
C VAL A 3 -0.47 13.37 -11.20
N TYR A 4 -0.64 12.32 -11.96
CA TYR A 4 -1.94 11.73 -12.29
C TYR A 4 -1.95 10.30 -11.80
N VAL A 5 -3.04 9.87 -11.24
CA VAL A 5 -3.22 8.52 -10.70
C VAL A 5 -4.43 7.87 -11.32
N GLY A 6 -4.30 6.60 -11.66
CA GLY A 6 -5.40 5.72 -12.02
C GLY A 6 -5.30 4.44 -11.21
N CYS A 7 -6.41 4.00 -10.63
CA CYS A 7 -6.49 2.76 -9.89
C CYS A 7 -7.64 1.91 -10.45
N ILE A 8 -7.41 0.63 -10.58
CA ILE A 8 -8.42 -0.34 -10.99
C ILE A 8 -8.21 -1.65 -10.25
N THR A 9 -9.27 -2.30 -9.88
CA THR A 9 -9.29 -3.67 -9.38
C THR A 9 -10.51 -4.38 -9.95
N ASP A 10 -10.37 -5.64 -10.30
CA ASP A 10 -11.44 -6.44 -10.88
C ASP A 10 -11.33 -7.88 -10.40
N ARG A 11 -12.47 -8.48 -10.09
CA ARG A 11 -12.53 -9.88 -9.64
C ARG A 11 -12.11 -10.88 -10.72
N GLY A 12 -12.21 -10.48 -11.98
CA GLY A 12 -12.08 -11.39 -13.12
C GLY A 12 -13.26 -12.37 -13.25
N ASN A 13 -13.08 -13.37 -14.08
CA ASN A 13 -14.14 -14.33 -14.44
C ASN A 13 -14.06 -15.67 -13.70
N TYR A 14 -13.02 -15.85 -12.89
CA TYR A 14 -12.72 -17.14 -12.26
C TYR A 14 -13.04 -17.18 -10.76
N ARG A 15 -12.75 -16.10 -10.04
CA ARG A 15 -12.94 -16.03 -8.58
C ARG A 15 -14.37 -15.61 -8.23
N GLU A 16 -14.90 -16.11 -7.10
CA GLU A 16 -16.19 -15.67 -6.57
C GLU A 16 -16.10 -14.30 -5.90
N LYS A 17 -14.96 -14.02 -5.23
CA LYS A 17 -14.68 -12.77 -4.54
C LYS A 17 -13.46 -12.09 -5.13
N ASN A 18 -13.45 -10.76 -5.12
CA ASN A 18 -12.25 -9.98 -5.35
C ASN A 18 -11.48 -9.87 -4.03
N GLN A 19 -10.34 -10.54 -3.95
CA GLN A 19 -9.46 -10.52 -2.77
C GLN A 19 -8.39 -9.44 -2.86
N ASP A 20 -8.32 -8.72 -3.99
CA ASP A 20 -7.38 -7.63 -4.19
C ASP A 20 -7.94 -6.30 -3.69
N ARG A 21 -7.05 -5.44 -3.21
CA ARG A 21 -7.36 -4.06 -2.84
C ARG A 21 -6.30 -3.12 -3.37
N VAL A 22 -6.75 -1.93 -3.72
CA VAL A 22 -5.87 -0.84 -4.15
C VAL A 22 -6.30 0.46 -3.51
N VAL A 23 -5.32 1.23 -3.04
CA VAL A 23 -5.54 2.59 -2.56
C VAL A 23 -4.49 3.52 -3.14
N CYS A 24 -4.87 4.77 -3.34
CA CYS A 24 -3.94 5.84 -3.66
C CYS A 24 -4.40 7.14 -3.03
N HIS A 25 -3.50 7.78 -2.34
CA HIS A 25 -3.70 9.05 -1.66
C HIS A 25 -2.66 10.06 -2.13
N MET A 26 -3.07 11.32 -2.22
CA MET A 26 -2.19 12.42 -2.59
C MET A 26 -2.48 13.62 -1.69
N SER A 27 -1.44 14.28 -1.20
CA SER A 27 -1.59 15.53 -0.46
C SER A 27 -1.98 16.68 -1.39
N ASP A 28 -2.80 17.60 -0.88
CA ASP A 28 -3.28 18.76 -1.65
C ASP A 28 -2.22 19.87 -1.82
N SER A 29 -1.06 19.70 -1.22
CA SER A 29 -0.01 20.73 -1.21
C SER A 29 0.77 20.72 -2.52
N LYS A 30 0.69 21.81 -3.28
CA LYS A 30 1.49 22.01 -4.50
C LYS A 30 3.01 22.11 -4.23
N LYS A 31 3.40 22.46 -3.00
CA LYS A 31 4.82 22.65 -2.62
C LYS A 31 5.43 21.38 -2.05
N ASN A 32 4.64 20.53 -1.44
CA ASN A 32 5.08 19.41 -0.61
C ASN A 32 4.26 18.18 -0.99
N LEU A 33 4.55 17.65 -2.16
CA LEU A 33 3.86 16.47 -2.66
C LEU A 33 4.22 15.23 -1.83
N LEU A 34 3.21 14.62 -1.24
CA LEU A 34 3.25 13.27 -0.70
C LEU A 34 2.19 12.45 -1.43
N VAL A 35 2.59 11.36 -2.04
CA VAL A 35 1.70 10.35 -2.61
C VAL A 35 1.96 9.03 -1.91
N ALA A 36 0.91 8.32 -1.54
CA ALA A 36 0.98 6.94 -1.05
C ALA A 36 0.02 6.07 -1.87
N ALA A 37 0.56 5.10 -2.58
CA ALA A 37 -0.21 4.12 -3.31
C ALA A 37 0.12 2.72 -2.79
N CYS A 38 -0.87 1.85 -2.70
CA CYS A 38 -0.68 0.48 -2.25
C CYS A 38 -1.62 -0.47 -3.00
N VAL A 39 -1.07 -1.59 -3.45
CA VAL A 39 -1.79 -2.73 -4.01
C VAL A 39 -1.52 -3.93 -3.13
N CYS A 40 -2.59 -4.62 -2.74
CA CYS A 40 -2.54 -5.86 -1.98
C CYS A 40 -3.33 -6.94 -2.73
N ASP A 41 -2.66 -8.05 -3.05
CA ASP A 41 -3.24 -9.24 -3.67
C ASP A 41 -3.46 -10.29 -2.58
N GLY A 42 -4.72 -10.64 -2.33
CA GLY A 42 -5.09 -11.65 -1.34
C GLY A 42 -4.67 -13.05 -1.78
N ILE A 43 -4.07 -13.83 -0.87
CA ILE A 43 -3.62 -15.19 -1.17
C ILE A 43 -4.81 -16.05 -1.56
N GLY A 44 -4.94 -16.35 -2.83
CA GLY A 44 -6.14 -16.98 -3.42
C GLY A 44 -6.43 -18.40 -2.97
N SER A 45 -5.51 -19.08 -2.28
CA SER A 45 -5.74 -20.38 -1.63
C SER A 45 -6.40 -20.26 -0.25
N PHE A 46 -6.48 -19.06 0.32
CA PHE A 46 -7.10 -18.78 1.61
C PHE A 46 -8.49 -18.17 1.42
N GLU A 47 -9.45 -18.62 2.20
CA GLU A 47 -10.87 -18.29 1.99
C GLU A 47 -11.20 -16.80 2.25
N TYR A 48 -10.49 -16.17 3.17
CA TYR A 48 -10.80 -14.81 3.66
C TYR A 48 -9.66 -13.81 3.45
N SER A 49 -8.84 -13.99 2.42
CA SER A 49 -7.69 -13.10 2.16
C SER A 49 -8.08 -11.67 1.78
N GLU A 50 -9.33 -11.43 1.34
CA GLU A 50 -9.87 -10.09 1.20
C GLU A 50 -9.82 -9.28 2.50
N ILE A 51 -9.90 -9.94 3.66
CA ILE A 51 -9.78 -9.27 4.96
C ILE A 51 -8.35 -8.77 5.18
N ALA A 52 -7.35 -9.57 4.85
CA ALA A 52 -5.95 -9.14 4.96
C ALA A 52 -5.66 -7.94 4.04
N SER A 53 -6.06 -8.01 2.78
CA SER A 53 -5.89 -6.91 1.81
C SER A 53 -6.61 -5.64 2.25
N GLU A 54 -7.80 -5.76 2.84
CA GLU A 54 -8.56 -4.65 3.38
C GLU A 54 -7.89 -4.04 4.63
N MET A 55 -7.41 -4.86 5.56
CA MET A 55 -6.70 -4.39 6.75
C MET A 55 -5.45 -3.60 6.37
N MET A 56 -4.65 -4.10 5.43
CA MET A 56 -3.45 -3.43 4.94
C MET A 56 -3.77 -2.10 4.27
N THR A 57 -4.69 -2.07 3.31
CA THR A 57 -5.03 -0.84 2.57
C THR A 57 -5.75 0.19 3.44
N ALA A 58 -6.61 -0.24 4.37
CA ALA A 58 -7.21 0.64 5.37
C ALA A 58 -6.17 1.22 6.34
N GLY A 59 -5.16 0.42 6.70
CA GLY A 59 -4.03 0.87 7.51
C GLY A 59 -3.21 1.95 6.81
N VAL A 60 -2.83 1.73 5.55
CA VAL A 60 -2.15 2.74 4.72
C VAL A 60 -2.97 4.03 4.61
N THR A 61 -4.28 3.90 4.46
CA THR A 61 -5.18 5.06 4.42
C THR A 61 -5.15 5.85 5.72
N ARG A 62 -5.25 5.18 6.88
CA ARG A 62 -5.18 5.84 8.19
C ARG A 62 -3.83 6.49 8.41
N TRP A 63 -2.75 5.79 8.10
CA TRP A 63 -1.40 6.33 8.17
C TRP A 63 -1.28 7.62 7.35
N PHE A 64 -1.69 7.60 6.07
CA PHE A 64 -1.62 8.78 5.21
C PHE A 64 -2.42 9.96 5.78
N GLN A 65 -3.62 9.73 6.30
CA GLN A 65 -4.44 10.78 6.92
C GLN A 65 -3.77 11.38 8.15
N GLY A 66 -3.05 10.57 8.93
CA GLY A 66 -2.27 11.03 10.08
C GLY A 66 -1.08 11.89 9.68
N ILE A 67 -0.33 11.47 8.66
CA ILE A 67 0.99 12.07 8.35
C ILE A 67 0.93 13.26 7.38
N LYS A 68 -0.09 13.34 6.51
CA LYS A 68 -0.17 14.34 5.42
C LYS A 68 -0.07 15.80 5.88
N GLY A 69 -0.39 16.09 7.14
CA GLY A 69 -0.29 17.41 7.75
C GLY A 69 1.08 17.71 8.36
N TYR A 70 1.93 16.71 8.54
CA TYR A 70 3.24 16.85 9.19
C TYR A 70 4.39 16.89 8.18
N TYR A 71 4.23 16.27 7.01
CA TYR A 71 5.25 16.30 5.96
C TYR A 71 5.11 17.55 5.08
N PRO A 72 6.20 18.24 4.74
CA PRO A 72 7.55 18.15 5.29
C PRO A 72 7.80 19.12 6.44
N ALA A 73 6.77 19.74 6.99
CA ALA A 73 6.91 20.83 7.96
C ALA A 73 7.51 20.36 9.29
N VAL A 74 7.25 19.12 9.68
CA VAL A 74 7.66 18.53 10.95
C VAL A 74 8.50 17.27 10.73
N MET A 75 8.22 16.51 9.67
CA MET A 75 8.92 15.28 9.33
C MET A 75 9.61 15.43 7.96
N ASP A 76 10.87 15.07 7.89
CA ASP A 76 11.57 14.90 6.62
C ASP A 76 11.24 13.53 5.95
N ALA A 77 11.84 13.27 4.79
CA ALA A 77 11.57 12.06 4.05
C ALA A 77 12.01 10.79 4.79
N GLU A 78 13.12 10.83 5.52
CA GLU A 78 13.65 9.69 6.27
C GLU A 78 12.72 9.31 7.41
N ALA A 79 12.28 10.27 8.20
CA ALA A 79 11.31 10.06 9.27
C ALA A 79 9.96 9.52 8.74
N VAL A 80 9.51 9.96 7.56
CA VAL A 80 8.30 9.43 6.91
C VAL A 80 8.48 7.97 6.51
N LEU A 81 9.65 7.60 6.00
CA LEU A 81 9.93 6.22 5.59
C LEU A 81 10.01 5.28 6.80
N GLU A 82 10.68 5.70 7.88
CA GLU A 82 10.74 4.95 9.12
C GLU A 82 9.35 4.73 9.73
N ASP A 83 8.54 5.79 9.81
CA ASP A 83 7.18 5.73 10.34
C ASP A 83 6.28 4.81 9.48
N PHE A 84 6.43 4.83 8.16
CA PHE A 84 5.71 3.94 7.28
C PHE A 84 6.15 2.48 7.45
N GLU A 85 7.45 2.22 7.62
CA GLU A 85 7.95 0.86 7.89
C GLU A 85 7.41 0.31 9.20
N VAL A 86 7.40 1.09 10.26
CA VAL A 86 6.78 0.73 11.54
C VAL A 86 5.30 0.41 11.34
N THR A 87 4.58 1.26 10.63
CA THR A 87 3.16 1.03 10.31
C THR A 87 2.92 -0.29 9.59
N ILE A 88 3.74 -0.63 8.58
CA ILE A 88 3.62 -1.90 7.86
C ILE A 88 3.81 -3.09 8.81
N ARG A 89 4.79 -3.02 9.71
CA ARG A 89 5.04 -4.08 10.71
C ARG A 89 3.86 -4.25 11.65
N GLU A 90 3.31 -3.17 12.17
CA GLU A 90 2.13 -3.18 13.04
C GLU A 90 0.91 -3.76 12.32
N LEU A 91 0.69 -3.41 11.06
CA LEU A 91 -0.39 -3.96 10.25
C LEU A 91 -0.22 -5.47 10.01
N ASN A 92 1.01 -5.93 9.77
CA ASN A 92 1.30 -7.36 9.64
C ASN A 92 0.99 -8.12 10.96
N GLU A 93 1.34 -7.56 12.11
CA GLU A 93 1.00 -8.15 13.41
C GLU A 93 -0.53 -8.20 13.64
N LEU A 94 -1.28 -7.19 13.19
CA LEU A 94 -2.73 -7.20 13.26
C LEU A 94 -3.34 -8.30 12.37
N VAL A 95 -2.84 -8.50 11.16
CA VAL A 95 -3.26 -9.60 10.28
C VAL A 95 -2.94 -10.95 10.91
N TYR A 96 -1.74 -11.09 11.49
CA TYR A 96 -1.34 -12.31 12.19
C TYR A 96 -2.24 -12.60 13.40
N THR A 97 -2.51 -11.59 14.22
CA THR A 97 -3.41 -11.73 15.39
C THR A 97 -4.82 -12.15 14.96
N TYR A 98 -5.36 -11.51 13.94
CA TYR A 98 -6.66 -11.88 13.39
C TYR A 98 -6.70 -13.34 12.93
N ARG A 99 -5.65 -13.78 12.22
CA ARG A 99 -5.48 -15.19 11.81
C ARG A 99 -5.55 -16.15 13.01
N MET A 100 -4.80 -15.84 14.06
CA MET A 100 -4.73 -16.68 15.26
C MET A 100 -6.06 -16.73 16.02
N ASP A 101 -6.70 -15.57 16.19
CA ASP A 101 -7.96 -15.44 16.94
C ASP A 101 -9.14 -16.13 16.24
N ARG A 102 -9.12 -16.15 14.91
CA ARG A 102 -10.19 -16.74 14.10
C ARG A 102 -9.92 -18.19 13.69
N GLY A 103 -8.70 -18.67 13.87
CA GLY A 103 -8.29 -20.00 13.43
C GLY A 103 -8.43 -20.19 11.90
N THR A 104 -8.25 -19.12 11.13
CA THR A 104 -8.40 -19.13 9.68
C THR A 104 -7.14 -18.59 9.01
N ASP A 105 -6.77 -19.17 7.87
CA ASP A 105 -5.65 -18.66 7.08
C ASP A 105 -6.09 -17.42 6.30
N ILE A 106 -5.38 -16.31 6.52
CA ILE A 106 -5.50 -15.06 5.76
C ILE A 106 -4.11 -14.52 5.46
N GLY A 107 -3.97 -13.80 4.37
CA GLY A 107 -2.74 -13.13 4.00
C GLY A 107 -2.87 -12.44 2.65
N CYS A 108 -1.98 -11.50 2.39
CA CYS A 108 -1.90 -10.83 1.10
C CYS A 108 -0.47 -10.43 0.79
N THR A 109 -0.20 -10.17 -0.48
CA THR A 109 0.99 -9.43 -0.90
C THR A 109 0.85 -7.95 -0.52
N MET A 110 1.94 -7.21 -0.56
CA MET A 110 1.91 -5.76 -0.48
C MET A 110 2.91 -5.15 -1.44
N SER A 111 2.45 -4.24 -2.26
CA SER A 111 3.31 -3.39 -3.10
C SER A 111 2.90 -1.95 -2.86
N ALA A 112 3.73 -1.21 -2.12
CA ALA A 112 3.48 0.19 -1.82
C ALA A 112 4.52 1.11 -2.46
N LEU A 113 4.07 2.27 -2.89
CA LEU A 113 4.84 3.32 -3.50
C LEU A 113 4.59 4.63 -2.74
N LEU A 114 5.65 5.20 -2.19
CA LEU A 114 5.63 6.58 -1.71
C LEU A 114 6.33 7.49 -2.73
N ILE A 115 5.76 8.64 -3.01
CA ILE A 115 6.41 9.69 -3.79
C ILE A 115 6.50 10.93 -2.90
N MET A 116 7.72 11.39 -2.68
CA MET A 116 8.03 12.59 -1.92
C MET A 116 8.95 13.46 -2.76
N GLU A 117 8.55 14.72 -3.00
CA GLU A 117 9.29 15.67 -3.83
C GLU A 117 9.57 15.14 -5.25
N ARG A 118 10.77 14.67 -5.50
CA ARG A 118 11.24 14.13 -6.80
C ARG A 118 11.70 12.67 -6.70
N ASN A 119 11.57 12.08 -5.52
CA ASN A 119 11.97 10.71 -5.23
C ASN A 119 10.77 9.81 -5.10
N TYR A 120 10.96 8.54 -5.44
CA TYR A 120 10.00 7.48 -5.14
C TYR A 120 10.68 6.40 -4.30
N TYR A 121 9.88 5.78 -3.44
CA TYR A 121 10.31 4.72 -2.53
C TYR A 121 9.33 3.57 -2.63
N VAL A 122 9.85 2.36 -2.64
CA VAL A 122 9.06 1.13 -2.84
C VAL A 122 9.20 0.25 -1.62
N PHE A 123 8.08 -0.24 -1.12
CA PHE A 123 7.97 -1.29 -0.11
C PHE A 123 7.25 -2.46 -0.76
N HIS A 124 7.87 -3.64 -0.75
CA HIS A 124 7.33 -4.78 -1.48
C HIS A 124 7.50 -6.08 -0.72
N VAL A 125 6.41 -6.86 -0.64
CA VAL A 125 6.37 -8.21 -0.11
C VAL A 125 5.45 -9.06 -0.98
N GLY A 126 5.94 -10.18 -1.47
CA GLY A 126 5.17 -11.13 -2.26
C GLY A 126 5.60 -11.23 -3.72
N ASP A 127 4.71 -11.67 -4.59
CA ASP A 127 4.94 -11.91 -6.02
C ASP A 127 4.27 -10.90 -6.96
N SER A 128 3.55 -9.91 -6.42
CA SER A 128 3.08 -8.75 -7.18
C SER A 128 4.27 -7.98 -7.78
N ARG A 129 4.04 -7.20 -8.82
CA ARG A 129 5.16 -6.57 -9.55
C ARG A 129 4.97 -5.07 -9.68
N ILE A 130 6.08 -4.34 -9.58
CA ILE A 130 6.14 -2.89 -9.80
C ILE A 130 7.02 -2.64 -11.01
N TYR A 131 6.55 -1.79 -11.92
CA TYR A 131 7.29 -1.40 -13.12
C TYR A 131 7.48 0.10 -13.19
N LEU A 132 8.71 0.50 -13.48
CA LEU A 132 9.05 1.85 -13.88
C LEU A 132 9.04 1.93 -15.41
N VAL A 133 8.20 2.78 -15.97
CA VAL A 133 8.13 3.03 -17.42
C VAL A 133 8.66 4.41 -17.72
N ARG A 134 9.71 4.48 -18.52
CA ARG A 134 10.29 5.70 -19.10
C ARG A 134 10.48 5.45 -20.58
N GLU A 135 11.70 5.63 -21.13
CA GLU A 135 12.04 5.20 -22.49
C GLU A 135 11.98 3.68 -22.62
N GLN A 136 12.26 2.96 -21.54
CA GLN A 136 12.14 1.51 -21.43
C GLN A 136 11.35 1.16 -20.16
N MET A 137 10.68 0.01 -20.19
CA MET A 137 10.02 -0.56 -19.04
C MET A 137 11.00 -1.44 -18.25
N ARG A 138 11.06 -1.22 -16.95
CA ARG A 138 11.89 -2.01 -16.03
C ARG A 138 11.09 -2.39 -14.81
N GLN A 139 11.13 -3.65 -14.43
CA GLN A 139 10.66 -4.10 -13.12
C GLN A 139 11.64 -3.62 -12.05
N ILE A 140 11.12 -3.09 -10.95
CA ILE A 140 11.90 -2.58 -9.81
C ILE A 140 11.57 -3.33 -8.55
#